data_2a95ef6004af8458fa0c6723b5d77dbf
#
_entry.id   2a95ef6004af8458fa0c6723b5d77dbf
#
_cell.length_a   1.000
_cell.length_b   1.000
_cell.length_c   1.000
_cell.angle_alpha   90.00
_cell.angle_beta   90.00
_cell.angle_gamma   90.00
#
_symmetry.space_group_name_H-M   'P 1'
#
loop_
_entity.id
_entity.type
_entity.pdbx_description
1 polymer ?
#
loop_
_entity_poly.entity_id
_entity_poly.type
_entity_poly.pdbx_seq_one_letter_code
_entity_poly.pdbx_strand_id
1 'polypeptide(L)'
;MLGYGYGSPFYMFWDPTYVLILIGVVLSLLASAMVRRNFARYSVVRSASGLTGAQVAQRILSYAGINDVTVCHISGNLTDHYNPRTKQIGLSDSVYGSNSVAAIAECTVVDFHYIYTGSYLLQGRVFKGAGGNV
;
A
#
# COMPACT_ATOMS: atom_id res chain seq x y z
N MET A 1 29.95 44.90 16.85
CA MET A 1 28.50 44.91 16.89
C MET A 1 27.99 44.26 15.59
N LEU A 2 27.72 42.99 15.61
CA LEU A 2 27.20 42.27 14.45
C LEU A 2 25.66 42.39 14.49
N GLY A 3 25.13 43.30 13.67
CA GLY A 3 23.71 43.43 13.45
C GLY A 3 23.20 42.20 12.69
N TYR A 4 22.50 41.30 13.38
CA TYR A 4 21.65 40.33 12.73
C TYR A 4 20.49 41.10 12.09
N GLY A 5 20.64 41.41 10.81
CA GLY A 5 19.55 41.91 10.01
C GLY A 5 18.47 40.81 9.96
N TYR A 6 17.36 41.03 10.64
CA TYR A 6 16.12 40.28 10.42
C TYR A 6 15.74 40.50 8.96
N GLY A 7 16.14 39.57 8.12
CA GLY A 7 15.63 39.50 6.75
C GLY A 7 14.13 39.47 6.79
N SER A 8 13.49 40.40 6.09
CA SER A 8 12.03 40.49 6.03
C SER A 8 11.46 39.12 5.60
N PRO A 9 10.29 38.70 6.12
CA PRO A 9 9.69 37.40 5.82
C PRO A 9 9.48 37.12 4.31
N PHE A 10 9.61 38.17 3.50
CA PHE A 10 9.46 38.06 2.05
C PHE A 10 10.66 37.35 1.37
N TYR A 11 11.88 37.39 1.92
CA TYR A 11 13.03 36.67 1.38
C TYR A 11 12.96 35.17 1.66
N MET A 12 12.17 34.75 2.65
CA MET A 12 11.98 33.36 3.00
C MET A 12 11.20 32.58 1.91
N PHE A 13 10.37 33.25 1.12
CA PHE A 13 9.62 32.65 0.01
C PHE A 13 10.45 32.42 -1.26
N TRP A 14 11.62 33.05 -1.38
CA TRP A 14 12.50 32.93 -2.56
C TRP A 14 13.69 32.00 -2.32
N ASP A 15 13.75 31.32 -1.18
CA ASP A 15 14.74 30.29 -0.96
C ASP A 15 14.42 29.08 -1.87
N PRO A 16 15.36 28.61 -2.70
CA PRO A 16 15.17 27.44 -3.58
C PRO A 16 14.67 26.21 -2.83
N THR A 17 14.95 26.08 -1.54
CA THR A 17 14.47 24.99 -0.69
C THR A 17 12.95 25.01 -0.54
N TYR A 18 12.34 26.18 -0.34
CA TYR A 18 10.89 26.29 -0.23
C TYR A 18 10.18 26.00 -1.55
N VAL A 19 10.77 26.41 -2.67
CA VAL A 19 10.24 26.11 -4.01
C VAL A 19 10.23 24.60 -4.25
N LEU A 20 11.30 23.90 -3.86
CA LEU A 20 11.36 22.42 -3.97
C LEU A 20 10.33 21.74 -3.08
N ILE A 21 10.14 22.20 -1.85
CA ILE A 21 9.11 21.68 -0.94
C ILE A 21 7.71 21.88 -1.54
N LEU A 22 7.43 23.07 -2.08
CA LEU A 22 6.15 23.39 -2.69
C LEU A 22 5.87 22.48 -3.90
N ILE A 23 6.85 22.29 -4.78
CA ILE A 23 6.75 21.37 -5.91
C ILE A 23 6.45 19.93 -5.41
N GLY A 24 7.17 19.47 -4.38
CA GLY A 24 6.95 18.15 -3.79
C GLY A 24 5.53 17.98 -3.24
N VAL A 25 5.01 19.00 -2.54
CA VAL A 25 3.65 18.99 -2.01
C VAL A 25 2.61 18.94 -3.14
N VAL A 26 2.77 19.77 -4.18
CA VAL A 26 1.86 19.79 -5.33
C VAL A 26 1.86 18.45 -6.05
N LEU A 27 3.03 17.87 -6.33
CA LEU A 27 3.15 16.56 -6.97
C LEU A 27 2.51 15.45 -6.12
N SER A 28 2.70 15.48 -4.81
CA SER A 28 2.10 14.52 -3.88
C SER A 28 0.57 14.60 -3.89
N LEU A 29 0.01 15.82 -3.88
CA LEU A 29 -1.44 16.04 -3.95
C LEU A 29 -2.02 15.58 -5.28
N LEU A 30 -1.33 15.86 -6.39
CA LEU A 30 -1.74 15.40 -7.73
C LEU A 30 -1.71 13.87 -7.81
N ALA A 31 -0.64 13.23 -7.34
CA ALA A 31 -0.52 11.78 -7.32
C ALA A 31 -1.66 11.14 -6.48
N SER A 32 -1.94 11.66 -5.30
CA SER A 32 -3.02 11.19 -4.44
C SER A 32 -4.40 11.34 -5.10
N ALA A 33 -4.64 12.46 -5.78
CA ALA A 33 -5.88 12.68 -6.52
C ALA A 33 -6.04 11.72 -7.69
N MET A 34 -4.95 11.42 -8.41
CA MET A 34 -4.96 10.46 -9.52
C MET A 34 -5.26 9.04 -9.04
N VAL A 35 -4.66 8.61 -7.92
CA VAL A 35 -4.92 7.28 -7.33
C VAL A 35 -6.40 7.15 -6.96
N ARG A 36 -6.95 8.13 -6.23
CA ARG A 36 -8.38 8.12 -5.84
C ARG A 36 -9.31 8.11 -7.05
N ARG A 37 -9.00 8.89 -8.07
CA ARG A 37 -9.80 8.97 -9.31
C ARG A 37 -9.77 7.63 -10.06
N ASN A 38 -8.60 7.01 -10.20
CA ASN A 38 -8.47 5.71 -10.86
C ASN A 38 -9.18 4.62 -10.06
N PHE A 39 -9.02 4.60 -8.73
CA PHE A 39 -9.74 3.67 -7.89
C PHE A 39 -11.26 3.82 -8.07
N ALA A 40 -11.80 5.03 -7.99
CA ALA A 40 -13.23 5.28 -8.20
C ALA A 40 -13.72 4.82 -9.58
N ARG A 41 -12.91 5.02 -10.62
CA ARG A 41 -13.25 4.59 -11.99
C ARG A 41 -13.32 3.08 -12.12
N TYR A 42 -12.40 2.34 -11.53
CA TYR A 42 -12.34 0.89 -11.63
C TYR A 42 -13.10 0.15 -10.53
N SER A 43 -13.58 0.86 -9.50
CA SER A 43 -14.40 0.27 -8.44
C SER A 43 -15.79 -0.16 -8.90
N VAL A 44 -16.27 0.39 -10.00
CA VAL A 44 -17.56 0.01 -10.62
C VAL A 44 -17.42 -1.12 -11.65
N VAL A 45 -16.19 -1.45 -12.04
CA VAL A 45 -15.93 -2.53 -13.00
C VAL A 45 -15.76 -3.85 -12.26
N ARG A 46 -16.65 -4.80 -12.51
CA ARG A 46 -16.55 -6.14 -11.92
C ARG A 46 -15.41 -6.93 -12.55
N SER A 47 -14.68 -7.65 -11.70
CA SER A 47 -13.67 -8.58 -12.16
C SER A 47 -14.32 -9.81 -12.83
N ALA A 48 -13.69 -10.30 -13.87
CA ALA A 48 -14.10 -11.52 -14.56
C ALA A 48 -14.03 -12.77 -13.66
N SER A 49 -13.20 -12.76 -12.63
CA SER A 49 -13.09 -13.86 -11.67
C SER A 49 -14.31 -13.98 -10.72
N GLY A 50 -15.05 -12.89 -10.52
CA GLY A 50 -16.16 -12.82 -9.57
C GLY A 50 -15.74 -12.90 -8.09
N LEU A 51 -14.45 -13.03 -7.79
CA LEU A 51 -13.92 -13.14 -6.45
C LEU A 51 -13.88 -11.77 -5.76
N THR A 52 -14.12 -11.77 -4.44
CA THR A 52 -13.92 -10.58 -3.62
C THR A 52 -12.44 -10.36 -3.28
N GLY A 53 -12.07 -9.14 -2.87
CA GLY A 53 -10.70 -8.84 -2.46
C GLY A 53 -10.19 -9.78 -1.37
N ALA A 54 -11.00 -10.08 -0.36
CA ALA A 54 -10.65 -11.03 0.69
C ALA A 54 -10.38 -12.45 0.15
N GLN A 55 -11.18 -12.93 -0.80
CA GLN A 55 -10.99 -14.24 -1.41
C GLN A 55 -9.72 -14.30 -2.27
N VAL A 56 -9.40 -13.20 -2.97
CA VAL A 56 -8.17 -13.10 -3.76
C VAL A 56 -6.95 -13.09 -2.83
N ALA A 57 -6.97 -12.31 -1.75
CA ALA A 57 -5.91 -12.28 -0.76
C ALA A 57 -5.63 -13.67 -0.17
N GLN A 58 -6.67 -14.38 0.23
CA GLN A 58 -6.54 -15.75 0.74
C GLN A 58 -5.96 -16.72 -0.29
N ARG A 59 -6.34 -16.60 -1.56
CA ARG A 59 -5.79 -17.43 -2.64
C ARG A 59 -4.31 -17.14 -2.88
N ILE A 60 -3.91 -15.87 -2.87
CA ILE A 60 -2.51 -15.47 -3.04
C ILE A 60 -1.66 -16.05 -1.90
N LEU A 61 -2.10 -15.90 -0.66
CA LEU A 61 -1.42 -16.45 0.52
C LEU A 61 -1.29 -17.98 0.43
N SER A 62 -2.37 -18.66 0.09
CA SER A 62 -2.35 -20.12 -0.08
C SER A 62 -1.42 -20.57 -1.20
N TYR A 63 -1.41 -19.87 -2.32
CA TYR A 63 -0.53 -20.15 -3.45
C TYR A 63 0.95 -19.93 -3.10
N ALA A 64 1.24 -18.91 -2.28
CA ALA A 64 2.56 -18.64 -1.76
C ALA A 64 2.99 -19.56 -0.60
N GLY A 65 2.11 -20.49 -0.15
CA GLY A 65 2.38 -21.39 0.97
C GLY A 65 2.37 -20.70 2.34
N ILE A 66 1.76 -19.53 2.45
CA ILE A 66 1.70 -18.73 3.67
C ILE A 66 0.38 -19.02 4.39
N ASN A 67 0.46 -19.80 5.48
CA ASN A 67 -0.72 -20.24 6.23
C ASN A 67 -0.87 -19.57 7.60
N ASP A 68 0.10 -18.76 7.99
CA ASP A 68 0.17 -18.11 9.30
C ASP A 68 -0.31 -16.65 9.28
N VAL A 69 -0.84 -16.19 8.15
CA VAL A 69 -1.39 -14.84 7.97
C VAL A 69 -2.89 -14.91 7.80
N THR A 70 -3.58 -14.08 8.55
CA THR A 70 -5.04 -13.98 8.53
C THR A 70 -5.49 -12.72 7.79
N VAL A 71 -6.47 -12.86 6.91
CA VAL A 71 -7.13 -11.72 6.26
C VAL A 71 -8.30 -11.28 7.11
N CYS A 72 -8.32 -10.02 7.53
CA CYS A 72 -9.37 -9.43 8.34
C CYS A 72 -9.95 -8.16 7.72
N HIS A 73 -11.19 -7.86 8.07
CA HIS A 73 -11.86 -6.64 7.68
C HIS A 73 -11.52 -5.50 8.63
N ILE A 74 -11.23 -4.33 8.08
CA ILE A 74 -11.03 -3.10 8.84
C ILE A 74 -11.91 -1.98 8.29
N SER A 75 -12.35 -1.10 9.18
CA SER A 75 -13.16 0.05 8.78
C SER A 75 -12.33 1.08 8.02
N GLY A 76 -12.94 1.70 7.03
CA GLY A 76 -12.34 2.79 6.27
C GLY A 76 -12.36 2.57 4.76
N ASN A 77 -11.73 3.50 4.06
CA ASN A 77 -11.63 3.46 2.60
C ASN A 77 -10.16 3.64 2.20
N LEU A 78 -9.60 2.66 1.48
CA LEU A 78 -8.19 2.64 1.09
C LEU A 78 -7.23 2.73 2.31
N THR A 79 -7.58 2.05 3.39
CA THR A 79 -6.77 1.96 4.62
C THR A 79 -6.09 0.60 4.76
N ASP A 80 -6.05 -0.14 3.67
CA ASP A 80 -5.48 -1.48 3.61
C ASP A 80 -4.03 -1.49 4.09
N HIS A 81 -3.71 -2.43 4.96
CA HIS A 81 -2.35 -2.55 5.50
C HIS A 81 -2.07 -3.95 6.03
N TYR A 82 -0.79 -4.27 6.09
CA TYR A 82 -0.30 -5.47 6.76
C TYR A 82 0.30 -5.15 8.13
N ASN A 83 -0.10 -5.90 9.16
CA ASN A 83 0.48 -5.82 10.48
C ASN A 83 1.40 -7.01 10.75
N PRO A 84 2.73 -6.81 10.74
CA PRO A 84 3.69 -7.90 10.93
C PRO A 84 3.70 -8.50 12.34
N ARG A 85 3.24 -7.75 13.34
CA ARG A 85 3.21 -8.22 14.73
C ARG A 85 2.10 -9.22 14.96
N THR A 86 0.93 -8.96 14.40
CA THR A 86 -0.26 -9.82 14.52
C THR A 86 -0.39 -10.79 13.35
N LYS A 87 0.44 -10.67 12.32
CA LYS A 87 0.36 -11.42 11.07
C LYS A 87 -1.04 -11.34 10.44
N GLN A 88 -1.54 -10.12 10.31
CA GLN A 88 -2.87 -9.84 9.78
C GLN A 88 -2.78 -8.88 8.60
N ILE A 89 -3.49 -9.21 7.54
CA ILE A 89 -3.76 -8.30 6.42
C ILE A 89 -5.13 -7.68 6.67
N GLY A 90 -5.15 -6.39 6.97
CA GLY A 90 -6.38 -5.62 7.11
C GLY A 90 -6.82 -5.08 5.78
N LEU A 91 -8.01 -5.47 5.32
CA LEU A 91 -8.64 -4.96 4.10
C LEU A 91 -9.81 -4.06 4.45
N SER A 92 -9.85 -2.88 3.87
CA SER A 92 -10.88 -1.86 4.10
C SER A 92 -12.23 -2.23 3.49
N ASP A 93 -13.28 -1.51 3.89
CA ASP A 93 -14.64 -1.70 3.39
C ASP A 93 -14.74 -1.72 1.86
N SER A 94 -13.96 -0.87 1.20
CA SER A 94 -13.95 -0.75 -0.26
C SER A 94 -13.30 -1.93 -0.98
N VAL A 95 -12.52 -2.74 -0.27
CA VAL A 95 -11.72 -3.83 -0.84
C VAL A 95 -12.22 -5.21 -0.38
N TYR A 96 -12.50 -5.38 0.91
CA TYR A 96 -12.77 -6.67 1.52
C TYR A 96 -13.93 -7.44 0.86
N GLY A 97 -15.08 -6.80 0.72
CA GLY A 97 -16.30 -7.41 0.15
C GLY A 97 -16.52 -7.10 -1.34
N SER A 98 -15.65 -6.31 -1.95
CA SER A 98 -15.80 -5.87 -3.33
C SER A 98 -15.18 -6.87 -4.31
N ASN A 99 -15.87 -7.14 -5.41
CA ASN A 99 -15.36 -7.93 -6.53
C ASN A 99 -14.95 -7.05 -7.73
N SER A 100 -14.68 -5.77 -7.48
CA SER A 100 -14.25 -4.83 -8.51
C SER A 100 -12.79 -5.05 -8.90
N VAL A 101 -12.44 -4.62 -10.11
CA VAL A 101 -11.06 -4.64 -10.60
C VAL A 101 -10.13 -3.81 -9.69
N ALA A 102 -10.61 -2.66 -9.20
CA ALA A 102 -9.85 -1.83 -8.28
C ALA A 102 -9.57 -2.54 -6.94
N ALA A 103 -10.56 -3.21 -6.37
CA ALA A 103 -10.41 -3.94 -5.10
C ALA A 103 -9.41 -5.10 -5.22
N ILE A 104 -9.43 -5.81 -6.34
CA ILE A 104 -8.50 -6.92 -6.58
C ILE A 104 -7.07 -6.41 -6.79
N ALA A 105 -6.91 -5.30 -7.52
CA ALA A 105 -5.60 -4.69 -7.71
C ALA A 105 -5.00 -4.21 -6.39
N GLU A 106 -5.79 -3.57 -5.54
CA GLU A 106 -5.36 -3.07 -4.22
C GLU A 106 -4.92 -4.23 -3.31
N CYS A 107 -5.75 -5.24 -3.18
CA CYS A 107 -5.44 -6.44 -2.41
C CYS A 107 -4.15 -7.12 -2.89
N THR A 108 -3.94 -7.22 -4.20
CA THR A 108 -2.73 -7.81 -4.78
C THR A 108 -1.46 -7.00 -4.41
N VAL A 109 -1.55 -5.68 -4.37
CA VAL A 109 -0.42 -4.81 -3.98
C VAL A 109 -0.04 -5.01 -2.51
N VAL A 110 -1.02 -5.07 -1.61
CA VAL A 110 -0.79 -5.29 -0.17
C VAL A 110 -0.16 -6.66 0.08
N ASP A 111 -0.68 -7.71 -0.55
CA ASP A 111 -0.15 -9.07 -0.42
C ASP A 111 1.27 -9.18 -1.01
N PHE A 112 1.50 -8.57 -2.17
CA PHE A 112 2.81 -8.56 -2.80
C PHE A 112 3.85 -7.82 -1.96
N HIS A 113 3.47 -6.69 -1.36
CA HIS A 113 4.34 -5.97 -0.44
C HIS A 113 4.71 -6.82 0.78
N TYR A 114 3.76 -7.58 1.32
CA TYR A 114 4.01 -8.53 2.40
C TYR A 114 4.98 -9.63 1.98
N ILE A 115 4.73 -10.28 0.86
CA ILE A 115 5.57 -11.37 0.36
C ILE A 115 7.01 -10.87 0.14
N TYR A 116 7.19 -9.67 -0.39
CA TYR A 116 8.52 -9.07 -0.60
C TYR A 116 9.18 -8.60 0.69
N THR A 117 8.48 -7.84 1.53
CA THR A 117 9.06 -7.25 2.75
C THR A 117 9.20 -8.28 3.87
N GLY A 118 8.21 -9.14 4.04
CA GLY A 118 8.24 -10.24 5.01
C GLY A 118 9.26 -11.33 4.64
N SER A 119 9.41 -11.61 3.35
CA SER A 119 10.37 -12.61 2.87
C SER A 119 11.82 -12.17 3.07
N TYR A 120 12.14 -10.88 2.92
CA TYR A 120 13.49 -10.39 3.20
C TYR A 120 13.87 -10.47 4.68
N LEU A 121 12.91 -10.32 5.59
CA LEU A 121 13.13 -10.48 7.03
C LEU A 121 13.14 -11.94 7.49
N LEU A 122 12.52 -12.85 6.71
CA LEU A 122 12.44 -14.29 7.00
C LEU A 122 13.33 -15.13 6.07
N GLN A 123 14.11 -14.53 5.19
CA GLN A 123 14.90 -15.20 4.14
C GLN A 123 15.93 -16.23 4.66
N GLY A 124 16.10 -16.35 5.97
CA GLY A 124 16.82 -17.47 6.55
C GLY A 124 16.02 -18.79 6.62
N ARG A 125 14.70 -18.77 6.42
CA ARG A 125 13.85 -19.95 6.57
C ARG A 125 13.12 -20.41 5.32
N VAL A 126 12.76 -19.50 4.40
CA VAL A 126 11.90 -19.83 3.25
C VAL A 126 12.65 -20.59 2.16
N PHE A 127 13.95 -20.36 1.99
CA PHE A 127 14.76 -21.11 1.01
C PHE A 127 15.23 -22.50 1.48
N LYS A 128 14.97 -22.87 2.74
CA LYS A 128 15.34 -24.19 3.25
C LYS A 128 14.26 -25.28 3.03
N GLY A 129 13.07 -24.86 2.54
CA GLY A 129 11.95 -25.77 2.29
C GLY A 129 11.76 -26.23 0.85
N ALA A 130 12.41 -25.59 -0.13
CA ALA A 130 12.24 -25.91 -1.55
C ALA A 130 13.37 -26.76 -2.17
N GLY A 131 14.31 -27.20 -1.37
CA GLY A 131 15.48 -27.99 -1.84
C GLY A 131 15.80 -29.15 -0.95
N GLY A 132 14.83 -30.00 -0.65
CA GLY A 132 15.07 -31.17 0.15
C GLY A 132 14.20 -32.35 -0.27
N ASN A 133 14.54 -32.96 -1.41
CA ASN A 133 14.56 -34.41 -1.58
C ASN A 133 14.87 -34.72 -3.05
N VAL A 134 16.08 -34.95 -3.30
CA VAL A 134 16.55 -36.04 -4.16
C VAL A 134 17.55 -36.84 -3.35
#